data_4e263d9551562a177bbced41462fae74
#
_entry.id   4e263d9551562a177bbced41462fae74
#
_cell.length_a   1.000
_cell.length_b   1.000
_cell.length_c   1.000
_cell.angle_alpha   90.00
_cell.angle_beta   90.00
_cell.angle_gamma   90.00
#
_symmetry.space_group_name_H-M   'P 1'
#
loop_
_entity.id
_entity.type
_entity.pdbx_description
1 polymer ?
#
loop_
_entity_poly.entity_id
_entity_poly.type
_entity_poly.pdbx_seq_one_letter_code
_entity_poly.pdbx_strand_id
1 'polypeptide(L)'
;MAHLEISHLEKTFGENRVVKDFSLGVEKGEFISLLGPSGCGKTTVLRMIAGFETPTSGSIQIGGKDVTRLRPNQRNIGMVFQAYALFPNLTVADNVGFGLKVAGVSKAEREPRVAEMLRLIGLPDLGARYPFQLSGGQQQRVALARALAVRPQVLLLDEPLSALDAKIRVSLRTEIRQIQRELGITTIFVTHDQEEALSMSDRVVVMNGGIAEQVAEPFELYNRPASRFVANFVGTLSQIEADVVDTAKGEIKINGNSYFLDRPLPAGKITLAMRPEILHLGTDPSRAFNIKGRVTEVDFLGSVIRLKVEAGGQHLKADIFNRPDAPPPALGDEINLCAHASDVIVLTN
;
A
#
# COMPACT_ATOMS: atom_id res chain seq x y z
N MET A 1 -0.78 -3.78 24.26
CA MET A 1 0.11 -2.58 24.18
C MET A 1 0.85 -2.66 22.86
N ALA A 2 0.87 -1.57 22.10
CA ALA A 2 1.57 -1.52 20.82
C ALA A 2 3.04 -1.91 20.98
N HIS A 3 3.60 -2.65 20.01
CA HIS A 3 5.01 -3.05 20.00
C HIS A 3 5.90 -1.93 19.46
N LEU A 4 5.41 -1.19 18.44
CA LEU A 4 5.98 0.08 17.98
C LEU A 4 4.91 1.15 18.18
N GLU A 5 5.21 2.19 18.95
CA GLU A 5 4.31 3.31 19.22
C GLU A 5 4.96 4.61 18.77
N ILE A 6 4.25 5.33 17.93
CA ILE A 6 4.65 6.63 17.39
C ILE A 6 3.59 7.63 17.83
N SER A 7 4.00 8.66 18.55
CA SER A 7 3.08 9.63 19.13
C SER A 7 3.46 11.05 18.73
N HIS A 8 2.51 11.72 18.04
CA HIS A 8 2.61 13.14 17.65
C HIS A 8 3.93 13.51 16.96
N LEU A 9 4.40 12.62 16.06
CA LEU A 9 5.70 12.77 15.41
C LEU A 9 5.66 13.90 14.38
N GLU A 10 6.62 14.82 14.49
CA GLU A 10 6.78 15.92 13.56
C GLU A 10 8.20 16.00 13.03
N LYS A 11 8.33 16.46 11.79
CA LYS A 11 9.63 16.77 11.20
C LYS A 11 9.55 18.02 10.33
N THR A 12 10.42 18.95 10.63
CA THR A 12 10.62 20.20 9.87
C THR A 12 12.06 20.27 9.39
N PHE A 13 12.28 20.57 8.13
CA PHE A 13 13.58 20.88 7.52
C PHE A 13 13.58 22.36 7.09
N GLY A 14 14.33 23.21 7.78
CA GLY A 14 14.22 24.64 7.60
C GLY A 14 12.80 25.12 7.87
N GLU A 15 12.14 25.70 6.86
CA GLU A 15 10.74 26.15 6.95
C GLU A 15 9.73 25.07 6.49
N ASN A 16 10.19 23.97 5.90
CA ASN A 16 9.32 22.96 5.34
C ASN A 16 8.94 21.88 6.38
N ARG A 17 7.68 21.86 6.81
CA ARG A 17 7.12 20.86 7.71
C ARG A 17 6.69 19.62 6.90
N VAL A 18 7.57 18.62 6.85
CA VAL A 18 7.43 17.41 6.01
C VAL A 18 6.55 16.35 6.67
N VAL A 19 6.60 16.21 8.01
CA VAL A 19 5.72 15.32 8.77
C VAL A 19 4.99 16.16 9.83
N LYS A 20 3.67 15.98 9.91
CA LYS A 20 2.77 16.82 10.70
C LYS A 20 1.89 15.94 11.58
N ASP A 21 2.17 15.92 12.88
CA ASP A 21 1.35 15.21 13.89
C ASP A 21 1.03 13.75 13.54
N PHE A 22 2.07 12.99 13.13
CA PHE A 22 1.91 11.60 12.76
C PHE A 22 1.90 10.70 13.99
N SER A 23 0.79 9.95 14.16
CA SER A 23 0.63 8.99 15.27
C SER A 23 0.23 7.62 14.72
N LEU A 24 0.87 6.54 15.24
CA LEU A 24 0.61 5.17 14.80
C LEU A 24 1.01 4.17 15.89
N GLY A 25 0.08 3.32 16.30
CA GLY A 25 0.36 2.14 17.11
C GLY A 25 0.41 0.90 16.21
N VAL A 26 1.45 0.07 16.37
CA VAL A 26 1.68 -1.17 15.60
C VAL A 26 1.82 -2.33 16.56
N GLU A 27 1.03 -3.38 16.36
CA GLU A 27 1.06 -4.58 17.19
C GLU A 27 2.26 -5.47 16.86
N LYS A 28 2.62 -6.36 17.78
CA LYS A 28 3.72 -7.31 17.55
C LYS A 28 3.40 -8.25 16.39
N GLY A 29 4.31 -8.35 15.44
CA GLY A 29 4.15 -9.21 14.26
C GLY A 29 3.23 -8.62 13.18
N GLU A 30 2.76 -7.39 13.34
CA GLU A 30 1.93 -6.72 12.35
C GLU A 30 2.76 -6.19 11.18
N PHE A 31 2.19 -6.24 9.98
CA PHE A 31 2.75 -5.68 8.76
C PHE A 31 1.98 -4.42 8.36
N ILE A 32 2.62 -3.26 8.47
CA ILE A 32 2.04 -1.96 8.12
C ILE A 32 2.70 -1.41 6.86
N SER A 33 1.91 -0.98 5.88
CA SER A 33 2.41 -0.20 4.76
C SER A 33 2.15 1.29 4.94
N LEU A 34 3.18 2.12 4.69
CA LEU A 34 3.05 3.56 4.46
C LEU A 34 2.91 3.80 2.96
N LEU A 35 1.73 4.18 2.51
CA LEU A 35 1.36 4.39 1.12
C LEU A 35 1.07 5.88 0.87
N GLY A 36 1.45 6.42 -0.28
CA GLY A 36 1.15 7.81 -0.63
C GLY A 36 2.01 8.33 -1.78
N PRO A 37 1.74 9.51 -2.32
CA PRO A 37 2.50 10.11 -3.41
C PRO A 37 3.95 10.41 -3.00
N SER A 38 4.80 10.64 -3.98
CA SER A 38 6.19 11.05 -3.74
C SER A 38 6.25 12.35 -2.94
N GLY A 39 7.15 12.44 -1.97
CA GLY A 39 7.34 13.63 -1.15
C GLY A 39 6.33 13.82 0.00
N CYS A 40 5.36 12.90 0.24
CA CYS A 40 4.40 13.05 1.32
C CYS A 40 4.92 12.70 2.73
N GLY A 41 6.20 12.34 2.88
CA GLY A 41 6.83 12.13 4.20
C GLY A 41 7.08 10.68 4.61
N LYS A 42 6.68 9.65 3.84
CA LYS A 42 6.83 8.21 4.17
C LYS A 42 8.26 7.81 4.58
N THR A 43 9.22 8.05 3.69
CA THR A 43 10.64 7.76 3.95
C THR A 43 11.19 8.57 5.13
N THR A 44 10.68 9.78 5.37
CA THR A 44 11.06 10.59 6.53
C THR A 44 10.57 9.95 7.82
N VAL A 45 9.31 9.48 7.87
CA VAL A 45 8.78 8.70 9.01
C VAL A 45 9.62 7.45 9.23
N LEU A 46 9.89 6.68 8.17
CA LEU A 46 10.71 5.47 8.26
C LEU A 46 12.11 5.78 8.81
N ARG A 47 12.77 6.83 8.32
CA ARG A 47 14.11 7.25 8.79
C ARG A 47 14.09 7.74 10.23
N MET A 48 13.02 8.37 10.69
CA MET A 48 12.86 8.72 12.10
C MET A 48 12.71 7.48 12.99
N ILE A 49 11.94 6.47 12.56
CA ILE A 49 11.86 5.18 13.27
C ILE A 49 13.24 4.51 13.29
N ALA A 50 13.96 4.55 12.18
CA ALA A 50 15.31 3.98 12.07
C ALA A 50 16.38 4.72 12.88
N GLY A 51 16.15 5.99 13.23
CA GLY A 51 17.12 6.84 13.93
C GLY A 51 18.14 7.52 13.02
N PHE A 52 17.93 7.52 11.71
CA PHE A 52 18.70 8.30 10.74
C PHE A 52 18.28 9.77 10.70
N GLU A 53 17.04 10.05 11.12
CA GLU A 53 16.52 11.39 11.30
C GLU A 53 16.01 11.57 12.71
N THR A 54 16.30 12.71 13.32
CA THR A 54 15.74 13.09 14.63
C THR A 54 14.44 13.85 14.41
N PRO A 55 13.32 13.45 15.04
CA PRO A 55 12.08 14.21 14.97
C PRO A 55 12.24 15.61 15.57
N THR A 56 11.47 16.57 15.08
CA THR A 56 11.39 17.91 15.65
C THR A 56 10.61 17.88 16.98
N SER A 57 9.53 17.10 17.02
CA SER A 57 8.71 16.83 18.22
C SER A 57 8.09 15.43 18.14
N GLY A 58 7.47 15.00 19.25
CA GLY A 58 6.88 13.67 19.38
C GLY A 58 7.85 12.62 19.88
N SER A 59 7.39 11.36 19.97
CA SER A 59 8.15 10.25 20.51
C SER A 59 7.98 8.95 19.73
N ILE A 60 8.97 8.06 19.84
CA ILE A 60 8.96 6.73 19.24
C ILE A 60 9.37 5.73 20.32
N GLN A 61 8.53 4.70 20.53
CA GLN A 61 8.81 3.62 21.47
C GLN A 61 8.81 2.27 20.75
N ILE A 62 9.76 1.39 21.07
CA ILE A 62 9.84 0.02 20.57
C ILE A 62 9.90 -0.92 21.79
N GLY A 63 8.95 -1.85 21.88
CA GLY A 63 8.86 -2.77 23.02
C GLY A 63 8.73 -2.05 24.36
N GLY A 64 8.03 -0.91 24.40
CA GLY A 64 7.87 -0.07 25.60
C GLY A 64 9.08 0.80 25.96
N LYS A 65 10.16 0.75 25.17
CA LYS A 65 11.36 1.57 25.39
C LYS A 65 11.34 2.78 24.47
N ASP A 66 11.54 3.99 25.02
CA ASP A 66 11.74 5.19 24.21
C ASP A 66 13.08 5.12 23.47
N VAL A 67 12.97 5.21 22.13
CA VAL A 67 14.12 5.16 21.22
C VAL A 67 14.29 6.47 20.44
N THR A 68 13.50 7.49 20.75
CA THR A 68 13.40 8.75 19.97
C THR A 68 14.76 9.38 19.70
N ARG A 69 15.65 9.41 20.68
CA ARG A 69 16.99 10.01 20.58
C ARG A 69 18.13 9.00 20.42
N LEU A 70 17.81 7.69 20.34
CA LEU A 70 18.82 6.67 20.18
C LEU A 70 19.34 6.64 18.74
N ARG A 71 20.65 6.34 18.58
CA ARG A 71 21.28 6.11 17.27
C ARG A 71 20.76 4.81 16.63
N PRO A 72 20.82 4.64 15.30
CA PRO A 72 20.31 3.45 14.61
C PRO A 72 20.81 2.11 15.20
N ASN A 73 22.11 2.02 15.52
CA ASN A 73 22.72 0.82 16.09
C ASN A 73 22.27 0.47 17.52
N GLN A 74 21.51 1.35 18.17
CA GLN A 74 20.99 1.16 19.53
C GLN A 74 19.52 0.78 19.57
N ARG A 75 18.83 0.76 18.39
CA ARG A 75 17.36 0.57 18.30
C ARG A 75 16.94 -0.88 18.07
N ASN A 76 17.85 -1.79 17.84
CA ASN A 76 17.57 -3.19 17.50
C ASN A 76 16.57 -3.34 16.35
N ILE A 77 16.82 -2.67 15.25
CA ILE A 77 16.03 -2.69 14.01
C ILE A 77 16.82 -3.30 12.86
N GLY A 78 16.12 -3.92 11.91
CA GLY A 78 16.64 -4.28 10.60
C GLY A 78 16.12 -3.31 9.54
N MET A 79 16.95 -2.92 8.59
CA MET A 79 16.50 -2.03 7.51
C MET A 79 16.99 -2.52 6.15
N VAL A 80 16.09 -2.48 5.17
CA VAL A 80 16.36 -2.66 3.75
C VAL A 80 16.12 -1.33 3.04
N PHE A 81 17.13 -0.82 2.36
CA PHE A 81 17.08 0.43 1.61
C PHE A 81 16.62 0.20 0.17
N GLN A 82 16.08 1.21 -0.46
CA GLN A 82 15.60 1.19 -1.84
C GLN A 82 16.66 0.68 -2.84
N ALA A 83 17.91 1.05 -2.69
CA ALA A 83 19.03 0.61 -3.54
C ALA A 83 19.72 -0.68 -3.01
N TYR A 84 19.06 -1.45 -2.09
CA TYR A 84 19.56 -2.63 -1.40
C TYR A 84 20.83 -2.38 -0.55
N ALA A 85 21.67 -1.44 -0.91
CA ALA A 85 22.89 -0.99 -0.21
C ALA A 85 23.80 -2.15 0.24
N LEU A 86 23.97 -3.18 -0.61
CA LEU A 86 24.93 -4.25 -0.36
C LEU A 86 26.35 -3.72 -0.50
N PHE A 87 27.25 -4.23 0.33
CA PHE A 87 28.67 -3.92 0.24
C PHE A 87 29.27 -4.64 -0.98
N PRO A 88 29.68 -3.93 -2.04
CA PRO A 88 30.05 -4.55 -3.31
C PRO A 88 31.33 -5.40 -3.22
N ASN A 89 32.22 -5.08 -2.26
CA ASN A 89 33.51 -5.75 -2.03
C ASN A 89 33.41 -6.90 -1.01
N LEU A 90 32.25 -7.21 -0.48
CA LEU A 90 31.98 -8.32 0.40
C LEU A 90 31.20 -9.40 -0.32
N THR A 91 31.47 -10.67 0.05
CA THR A 91 30.68 -11.79 -0.43
C THR A 91 29.21 -11.69 0.09
N VAL A 92 28.33 -12.51 -0.46
CA VAL A 92 26.94 -12.65 0.02
C VAL A 92 26.92 -13.05 1.50
N ALA A 93 27.72 -14.05 1.88
CA ALA A 93 27.82 -14.51 3.26
C ALA A 93 28.37 -13.41 4.19
N ASP A 94 29.37 -12.65 3.75
CA ASP A 94 29.90 -11.53 4.52
C ASP A 94 28.93 -10.37 4.63
N ASN A 95 28.15 -10.09 3.58
CA ASN A 95 27.06 -9.11 3.63
C ASN A 95 26.02 -9.50 4.69
N VAL A 96 25.52 -10.74 4.66
CA VAL A 96 24.53 -11.23 5.63
C VAL A 96 25.11 -11.23 7.05
N GLY A 97 26.37 -11.64 7.22
CA GLY A 97 27.04 -11.71 8.51
C GLY A 97 27.57 -10.36 9.03
N PHE A 98 27.51 -9.28 8.25
CA PHE A 98 28.14 -8.01 8.57
C PHE A 98 27.67 -7.43 9.90
N GLY A 99 26.35 -7.32 10.11
CA GLY A 99 25.79 -6.78 11.35
C GLY A 99 26.19 -7.60 12.59
N LEU A 100 26.21 -8.92 12.48
CA LEU A 100 26.68 -9.83 13.55
C LEU A 100 28.18 -9.63 13.85
N LYS A 101 28.98 -9.42 12.82
CA LYS A 101 30.41 -9.13 12.98
C LYS A 101 30.63 -7.81 13.72
N VAL A 102 29.93 -6.77 13.36
CA VAL A 102 29.98 -5.45 14.03
C VAL A 102 29.50 -5.54 15.48
N ALA A 103 28.52 -6.39 15.76
CA ALA A 103 28.05 -6.67 17.13
C ALA A 103 29.01 -7.56 17.95
N GLY A 104 30.17 -7.97 17.40
CA GLY A 104 31.15 -8.78 18.11
C GLY A 104 30.79 -10.26 18.23
N VAL A 105 29.82 -10.77 17.48
CA VAL A 105 29.40 -12.18 17.48
C VAL A 105 30.54 -13.03 16.92
N SER A 106 30.91 -14.11 17.63
CA SER A 106 31.99 -15.02 17.24
C SER A 106 31.75 -15.66 15.87
N LYS A 107 32.80 -16.04 15.18
CA LYS A 107 32.70 -16.70 13.87
C LYS A 107 31.90 -18.01 13.97
N ALA A 108 32.10 -18.77 15.05
CA ALA A 108 31.40 -20.03 15.28
C ALA A 108 29.90 -19.89 15.43
N GLU A 109 29.38 -18.76 15.96
CA GLU A 109 27.96 -18.45 16.08
C GLU A 109 27.42 -17.78 14.82
N ARG A 110 28.24 -16.96 14.15
CA ARG A 110 27.86 -16.20 12.97
C ARG A 110 27.65 -17.10 11.74
N GLU A 111 28.54 -18.05 11.48
CA GLU A 111 28.44 -18.92 10.29
C GLU A 111 27.14 -19.74 10.24
N PRO A 112 26.71 -20.43 11.31
CA PRO A 112 25.42 -21.12 11.30
C PRO A 112 24.24 -20.17 11.05
N ARG A 113 24.26 -18.95 11.63
CA ARG A 113 23.21 -17.96 11.44
C ARG A 113 23.18 -17.43 10.01
N VAL A 114 24.32 -17.20 9.38
CA VAL A 114 24.40 -16.82 7.96
C VAL A 114 23.83 -17.93 7.08
N ALA A 115 24.21 -19.18 7.32
CA ALA A 115 23.69 -20.33 6.57
C ALA A 115 22.16 -20.49 6.74
N GLU A 116 21.64 -20.26 7.94
CA GLU A 116 20.19 -20.23 8.22
C GLU A 116 19.50 -19.14 7.39
N MET A 117 20.02 -17.93 7.37
CA MET A 117 19.45 -16.81 6.62
C MET A 117 19.49 -17.04 5.11
N LEU A 118 20.58 -17.61 4.59
CA LEU A 118 20.68 -17.95 3.18
C LEU A 118 19.66 -19.04 2.76
N ARG A 119 19.39 -20.00 3.62
CA ARG A 119 18.32 -20.99 3.39
C ARG A 119 16.95 -20.34 3.41
N LEU A 120 16.69 -19.46 4.38
CA LEU A 120 15.41 -18.74 4.53
C LEU A 120 15.03 -17.96 3.26
N ILE A 121 16.03 -17.35 2.61
CA ILE A 121 15.82 -16.58 1.37
C ILE A 121 15.96 -17.42 0.08
N GLY A 122 16.09 -18.74 0.18
CA GLY A 122 16.22 -19.66 -0.96
C GLY A 122 17.53 -19.53 -1.75
N LEU A 123 18.62 -19.09 -1.13
CA LEU A 123 19.94 -18.89 -1.78
C LEU A 123 21.10 -19.59 -1.03
N PRO A 124 20.96 -20.87 -0.62
CA PRO A 124 21.95 -21.53 0.25
C PRO A 124 23.34 -21.63 -0.38
N ASP A 125 23.41 -21.78 -1.71
CA ASP A 125 24.68 -22.03 -2.44
C ASP A 125 25.36 -20.75 -2.94
N LEU A 126 24.77 -19.56 -2.70
CA LEU A 126 25.31 -18.31 -3.23
C LEU A 126 26.22 -17.55 -2.26
N GLY A 127 26.54 -18.12 -1.10
CA GLY A 127 27.31 -17.44 -0.04
C GLY A 127 28.67 -16.89 -0.47
N ALA A 128 29.36 -17.57 -1.39
CA ALA A 128 30.68 -17.16 -1.89
C ALA A 128 30.67 -16.13 -3.01
N ARG A 129 29.49 -15.84 -3.60
CA ARG A 129 29.35 -14.85 -4.68
C ARG A 129 29.39 -13.40 -4.15
N TYR A 130 29.67 -12.48 -5.07
CA TYR A 130 29.64 -11.05 -4.83
C TYR A 130 28.33 -10.44 -5.36
N PRO A 131 27.88 -9.27 -4.84
CA PRO A 131 26.62 -8.63 -5.28
C PRO A 131 26.48 -8.44 -6.79
N PHE A 132 27.56 -8.07 -7.48
CA PHE A 132 27.55 -7.87 -8.94
C PHE A 132 27.32 -9.16 -9.76
N GLN A 133 27.42 -10.33 -9.13
CA GLN A 133 27.16 -11.63 -9.74
C GLN A 133 25.70 -12.09 -9.54
N LEU A 134 24.87 -11.27 -8.91
CA LEU A 134 23.49 -11.57 -8.55
C LEU A 134 22.50 -10.75 -9.40
N SER A 135 21.33 -11.33 -9.69
CA SER A 135 20.20 -10.57 -10.21
C SER A 135 19.66 -9.58 -9.17
N GLY A 136 18.91 -8.55 -9.59
CA GLY A 136 18.30 -7.58 -8.68
C GLY A 136 17.45 -8.24 -7.59
N GLY A 137 16.62 -9.21 -7.94
CA GLY A 137 15.82 -9.95 -6.96
C GLY A 137 16.66 -10.77 -5.97
N GLN A 138 17.80 -11.34 -6.42
CA GLN A 138 18.72 -12.02 -5.52
C GLN A 138 19.43 -11.02 -4.57
N GLN A 139 19.84 -9.86 -5.08
CA GLN A 139 20.43 -8.80 -4.25
C GLN A 139 19.46 -8.33 -3.17
N GLN A 140 18.19 -8.15 -3.51
CA GLN A 140 17.15 -7.78 -2.56
C GLN A 140 16.96 -8.84 -1.46
N ARG A 141 16.89 -10.13 -1.84
CA ARG A 141 16.80 -11.22 -0.86
C ARG A 141 18.01 -11.22 0.09
N VAL A 142 19.22 -11.00 -0.43
CA VAL A 142 20.44 -10.87 0.39
C VAL A 142 20.36 -9.67 1.34
N ALA A 143 19.84 -8.53 0.89
CA ALA A 143 19.62 -7.35 1.74
C ALA A 143 18.61 -7.64 2.87
N LEU A 144 17.54 -8.38 2.55
CA LEU A 144 16.57 -8.84 3.54
C LEU A 144 17.21 -9.80 4.56
N ALA A 145 17.98 -10.80 4.10
CA ALA A 145 18.70 -11.72 4.97
C ALA A 145 19.67 -10.99 5.90
N ARG A 146 20.42 -9.99 5.38
CA ARG A 146 21.31 -9.14 6.18
C ARG A 146 20.55 -8.39 7.29
N ALA A 147 19.38 -7.82 6.96
CA ALA A 147 18.55 -7.11 7.93
C ALA A 147 17.99 -8.05 9.01
N LEU A 148 17.65 -9.29 8.66
CA LEU A 148 17.09 -10.30 9.56
C LEU A 148 18.15 -11.05 10.40
N ALA A 149 19.42 -11.10 9.94
CA ALA A 149 20.49 -11.86 10.60
C ALA A 149 20.69 -11.45 12.07
N VAL A 150 20.55 -10.16 12.37
CA VAL A 150 20.73 -9.58 13.72
C VAL A 150 19.53 -9.79 14.65
N ARG A 151 18.48 -10.51 14.22
CA ARG A 151 17.24 -10.73 14.97
C ARG A 151 16.60 -9.44 15.47
N PRO A 152 16.23 -8.55 14.57
CA PRO A 152 15.66 -7.26 14.94
C PRO A 152 14.26 -7.40 15.54
N GLN A 153 13.84 -6.41 16.36
CA GLN A 153 12.48 -6.33 16.86
C GLN A 153 11.51 -5.75 15.81
N VAL A 154 12.00 -4.85 14.98
CA VAL A 154 11.24 -4.22 13.89
C VAL A 154 12.05 -4.28 12.60
N LEU A 155 11.39 -4.65 11.51
CA LEU A 155 11.92 -4.65 10.15
C LEU A 155 11.38 -3.43 9.40
N LEU A 156 12.26 -2.64 8.81
CA LEU A 156 11.94 -1.45 8.04
C LEU A 156 12.33 -1.68 6.58
N LEU A 157 11.39 -1.50 5.66
CA LEU A 157 11.57 -1.72 4.24
C LEU A 157 11.26 -0.42 3.47
N ASP A 158 12.29 0.23 2.91
CA ASP A 158 12.17 1.50 2.17
C ASP A 158 12.09 1.21 0.66
N GLU A 159 10.90 1.17 0.10
CA GLU A 159 10.60 0.89 -1.32
C GLU A 159 11.41 -0.31 -1.90
N PRO A 160 11.43 -1.47 -1.23
CA PRO A 160 12.38 -2.54 -1.57
C PRO A 160 12.11 -3.19 -2.93
N LEU A 161 10.93 -3.00 -3.50
CA LEU A 161 10.50 -3.64 -4.76
C LEU A 161 10.54 -2.71 -5.97
N SER A 162 10.81 -1.41 -5.77
CA SER A 162 10.69 -0.38 -6.82
C SER A 162 11.62 -0.56 -8.02
N ALA A 163 12.80 -1.16 -7.82
CA ALA A 163 13.81 -1.35 -8.86
C ALA A 163 13.65 -2.68 -9.67
N LEU A 164 12.58 -3.44 -9.43
CA LEU A 164 12.38 -4.77 -10.00
C LEU A 164 11.31 -4.78 -11.10
N ASP A 165 11.45 -5.71 -12.04
CA ASP A 165 10.41 -5.97 -13.03
C ASP A 165 9.12 -6.56 -12.40
N ALA A 166 8.00 -6.42 -13.11
CA ALA A 166 6.68 -6.76 -12.59
C ALA A 166 6.56 -8.24 -12.15
N LYS A 167 7.14 -9.18 -12.91
CA LYS A 167 7.05 -10.61 -12.60
C LYS A 167 7.83 -10.98 -11.34
N ILE A 168 9.03 -10.47 -11.19
CA ILE A 168 9.88 -10.68 -9.99
C ILE A 168 9.22 -10.01 -8.79
N ARG A 169 8.64 -8.82 -8.95
CA ARG A 169 7.95 -8.08 -7.88
C ARG A 169 6.81 -8.89 -7.28
N VAL A 170 5.96 -9.52 -8.10
CA VAL A 170 4.84 -10.36 -7.62
C VAL A 170 5.34 -11.55 -6.79
N SER A 171 6.40 -12.24 -7.23
CA SER A 171 6.98 -13.36 -6.47
C SER A 171 7.54 -12.89 -5.13
N LEU A 172 8.30 -11.80 -5.15
CA LEU A 172 8.97 -11.30 -3.93
C LEU A 172 7.98 -10.71 -2.90
N ARG A 173 6.87 -10.13 -3.34
CA ARG A 173 5.78 -9.74 -2.42
C ARG A 173 5.34 -10.93 -1.55
N THR A 174 5.03 -12.05 -2.18
CA THR A 174 4.59 -13.27 -1.49
C THR A 174 5.68 -13.79 -0.56
N GLU A 175 6.92 -13.85 -1.01
CA GLU A 175 8.05 -14.35 -0.22
C GLU A 175 8.34 -13.46 1.01
N ILE A 176 8.39 -12.14 0.85
CA ILE A 176 8.59 -11.21 1.96
C ILE A 176 7.49 -11.39 3.02
N ARG A 177 6.23 -11.49 2.57
CA ARG A 177 5.11 -11.69 3.50
C ARG A 177 5.17 -13.04 4.20
N GLN A 178 5.56 -14.10 3.50
CA GLN A 178 5.75 -15.43 4.08
C GLN A 178 6.85 -15.42 5.15
N ILE A 179 8.03 -14.86 4.83
CA ILE A 179 9.15 -14.73 5.78
C ILE A 179 8.73 -13.92 7.02
N GLN A 180 8.03 -12.83 6.81
CA GLN A 180 7.57 -11.96 7.88
C GLN A 180 6.61 -12.71 8.83
N ARG A 181 5.67 -13.50 8.28
CA ARG A 181 4.74 -14.33 9.07
C ARG A 181 5.44 -15.46 9.81
N GLU A 182 6.37 -16.14 9.15
CA GLU A 182 7.16 -17.24 9.75
C GLU A 182 7.98 -16.75 10.95
N LEU A 183 8.58 -15.56 10.84
CA LEU A 183 9.38 -14.97 11.91
C LEU A 183 8.56 -14.19 12.94
N GLY A 184 7.28 -13.89 12.66
CA GLY A 184 6.43 -13.04 13.50
C GLY A 184 7.00 -11.65 13.76
N ILE A 185 7.73 -11.09 12.78
CA ILE A 185 8.43 -9.81 12.95
C ILE A 185 7.54 -8.62 12.59
N THR A 186 7.49 -7.62 13.46
CA THR A 186 6.80 -6.35 13.20
C THR A 186 7.47 -5.63 12.04
N THR A 187 6.72 -5.25 11.01
CA THR A 187 7.28 -4.70 9.77
C THR A 187 6.60 -3.39 9.37
N ILE A 188 7.42 -2.39 9.04
CA ILE A 188 6.99 -1.16 8.37
C ILE A 188 7.53 -1.16 6.95
N PHE A 189 6.64 -1.07 5.99
CA PHE A 189 6.92 -1.14 4.57
C PHE A 189 6.53 0.18 3.89
N VAL A 190 7.46 0.83 3.23
CA VAL A 190 7.19 2.03 2.44
C VAL A 190 7.03 1.64 0.99
N THR A 191 5.96 2.11 0.36
CA THR A 191 5.72 1.94 -1.07
C THR A 191 4.89 3.09 -1.64
N HIS A 192 4.95 3.27 -2.94
CA HIS A 192 4.02 4.08 -3.72
C HIS A 192 3.09 3.21 -4.58
N ASP A 193 3.28 1.89 -4.57
CA ASP A 193 2.48 0.91 -5.31
C ASP A 193 1.30 0.45 -4.42
N GLN A 194 0.09 0.69 -4.93
CA GLN A 194 -1.14 0.35 -4.21
C GLN A 194 -1.35 -1.16 -4.10
N GLU A 195 -0.99 -1.91 -5.15
CA GLU A 195 -1.13 -3.37 -5.14
C GLU A 195 -0.22 -4.01 -4.09
N GLU A 196 1.00 -3.47 -3.90
CA GLU A 196 1.89 -3.91 -2.84
C GLU A 196 1.26 -3.66 -1.48
N ALA A 197 0.80 -2.44 -1.21
CA ALA A 197 0.20 -2.08 0.06
C ALA A 197 -1.04 -2.92 0.38
N LEU A 198 -1.97 -3.04 -0.58
CA LEU A 198 -3.23 -3.76 -0.38
C LEU A 198 -3.05 -5.29 -0.25
N SER A 199 -2.05 -5.89 -0.94
CA SER A 199 -1.86 -7.34 -0.95
C SER A 199 -1.00 -7.88 0.20
N MET A 200 -0.14 -7.04 0.79
CA MET A 200 0.84 -7.49 1.78
C MET A 200 0.49 -7.13 3.22
N SER A 201 -0.29 -6.06 3.45
CA SER A 201 -0.40 -5.43 4.75
C SER A 201 -1.57 -5.94 5.58
N ASP A 202 -1.40 -5.93 6.89
CA ASP A 202 -2.51 -6.08 7.83
C ASP A 202 -3.28 -4.74 7.93
N ARG A 203 -2.55 -3.61 7.98
CA ARG A 203 -3.13 -2.27 7.81
C ARG A 203 -2.26 -1.41 6.89
N VAL A 204 -2.89 -0.47 6.24
CA VAL A 204 -2.26 0.53 5.38
C VAL A 204 -2.48 1.92 5.95
N VAL A 205 -1.43 2.72 6.00
CA VAL A 205 -1.46 4.14 6.33
C VAL A 205 -1.35 4.92 5.03
N VAL A 206 -2.42 5.56 4.60
CA VAL A 206 -2.36 6.48 3.45
C VAL A 206 -1.88 7.83 3.92
N MET A 207 -0.76 8.28 3.37
CA MET A 207 -0.14 9.56 3.71
C MET A 207 -0.30 10.58 2.59
N ASN A 208 -0.59 11.82 2.95
CA ASN A 208 -0.68 12.95 2.03
C ASN A 208 -0.21 14.24 2.73
N GLY A 209 0.64 15.03 2.08
CA GLY A 209 1.09 16.33 2.59
C GLY A 209 1.65 16.32 4.03
N GLY A 210 2.23 15.20 4.46
CA GLY A 210 2.85 15.03 5.78
C GLY A 210 1.92 14.53 6.88
N ILE A 211 0.65 14.22 6.57
CA ILE A 211 -0.34 13.66 7.53
C ILE A 211 -0.75 12.23 7.14
N ALA A 212 -1.26 11.46 8.11
CA ALA A 212 -1.95 10.20 7.88
C ALA A 212 -3.43 10.50 7.59
N GLU A 213 -3.86 10.38 6.35
CA GLU A 213 -5.25 10.59 5.90
C GLU A 213 -6.19 9.51 6.42
N GLN A 214 -5.74 8.26 6.37
CA GLN A 214 -6.47 7.10 6.86
C GLN A 214 -5.53 5.97 7.24
N VAL A 215 -5.88 5.26 8.32
CA VAL A 215 -5.21 4.02 8.76
C VAL A 215 -6.29 2.96 8.85
N ALA A 216 -6.25 1.94 7.98
CA ALA A 216 -7.28 0.91 7.92
C ALA A 216 -6.74 -0.41 7.34
N GLU A 217 -7.48 -1.49 7.51
CA GLU A 217 -7.27 -2.74 6.77
C GLU A 217 -7.49 -2.52 5.26
N PRO A 218 -6.84 -3.29 4.37
CA PRO A 218 -6.95 -3.11 2.93
C PRO A 218 -8.39 -3.07 2.39
N PHE A 219 -9.25 -3.96 2.86
CA PHE A 219 -10.65 -4.02 2.45
C PHE A 219 -11.42 -2.75 2.82
N GLU A 220 -11.26 -2.28 4.06
CA GLU A 220 -11.92 -1.07 4.54
C GLU A 220 -11.39 0.18 3.82
N LEU A 221 -10.06 0.27 3.65
CA LEU A 221 -9.41 1.36 2.95
C LEU A 221 -9.94 1.54 1.51
N TYR A 222 -10.14 0.42 0.80
CA TYR A 222 -10.59 0.41 -0.59
C TYR A 222 -12.09 0.73 -0.72
N ASN A 223 -12.92 0.14 0.15
CA ASN A 223 -14.38 0.22 0.03
C ASN A 223 -15.00 1.38 0.84
N ARG A 224 -14.29 1.87 1.88
CA ARG A 224 -14.76 2.93 2.78
C ARG A 224 -13.69 4.01 2.97
N PRO A 225 -13.30 4.70 1.90
CA PRO A 225 -12.30 5.76 1.99
C PRO A 225 -12.80 6.92 2.86
N ALA A 226 -11.96 7.37 3.80
CA ALA A 226 -12.30 8.42 4.76
C ALA A 226 -12.29 9.83 4.14
N SER A 227 -11.59 10.03 3.02
CA SER A 227 -11.52 11.32 2.33
C SER A 227 -11.58 11.15 0.82
N ARG A 228 -11.90 12.25 0.13
CA ARG A 228 -11.85 12.32 -1.34
C ARG A 228 -10.45 11.99 -1.87
N PHE A 229 -9.42 12.40 -1.14
CA PHE A 229 -8.04 12.07 -1.50
C PHE A 229 -7.81 10.55 -1.50
N VAL A 230 -8.16 9.87 -0.40
CA VAL A 230 -8.00 8.41 -0.28
C VAL A 230 -8.79 7.69 -1.36
N ALA A 231 -10.06 8.10 -1.59
CA ALA A 231 -10.93 7.51 -2.61
C ALA A 231 -10.29 7.55 -4.01
N ASN A 232 -9.70 8.69 -4.38
CA ASN A 232 -9.06 8.90 -5.68
C ASN A 232 -7.66 8.28 -5.77
N PHE A 233 -6.95 8.22 -4.65
CA PHE A 233 -5.58 7.73 -4.62
C PHE A 233 -5.51 6.21 -4.61
N VAL A 234 -6.47 5.53 -3.95
CA VAL A 234 -6.49 4.06 -3.83
C VAL A 234 -7.46 3.46 -4.86
N GLY A 235 -6.91 2.75 -5.85
CA GLY A 235 -7.67 2.11 -6.93
C GLY A 235 -8.16 3.09 -8.01
N THR A 236 -8.99 2.58 -8.91
CA THR A 236 -9.65 3.37 -9.96
C THR A 236 -11.04 3.78 -9.49
N LEU A 237 -11.47 4.98 -9.84
CA LEU A 237 -12.76 5.52 -9.44
C LEU A 237 -13.43 6.24 -10.61
N SER A 238 -14.73 6.01 -10.80
CA SER A 238 -15.60 6.84 -11.63
C SER A 238 -16.37 7.80 -10.76
N GLN A 239 -16.51 9.06 -11.16
CA GLN A 239 -17.22 10.08 -10.39
C GLN A 239 -18.38 10.63 -11.22
N ILE A 240 -19.51 10.82 -10.56
CA ILE A 240 -20.73 11.42 -11.16
C ILE A 240 -21.23 12.51 -10.22
N GLU A 241 -21.49 13.70 -10.76
CA GLU A 241 -22.18 14.76 -10.04
C GLU A 241 -23.69 14.48 -9.97
N ALA A 242 -24.27 14.66 -8.81
CA ALA A 242 -25.70 14.47 -8.57
C ALA A 242 -26.28 15.62 -7.72
N ASP A 243 -27.52 15.98 -7.99
CA ASP A 243 -28.26 16.93 -7.18
C ASP A 243 -29.15 16.19 -6.16
N VAL A 244 -29.02 16.51 -4.88
CA VAL A 244 -29.82 15.90 -3.81
C VAL A 244 -31.19 16.55 -3.80
N VAL A 245 -32.25 15.74 -3.98
CA VAL A 245 -33.67 16.18 -4.02
C VAL A 245 -34.33 16.04 -2.65
N ASP A 246 -34.17 14.89 -2.01
CA ASP A 246 -34.67 14.60 -0.66
C ASP A 246 -33.51 14.03 0.20
N THR A 247 -33.07 14.82 1.15
CA THR A 247 -31.97 14.49 2.04
C THR A 247 -32.28 13.31 2.98
N ALA A 248 -33.53 13.17 3.41
CA ALA A 248 -33.95 12.13 4.36
C ALA A 248 -34.16 10.78 3.66
N LYS A 249 -34.71 10.79 2.44
CA LYS A 249 -34.97 9.59 1.64
C LYS A 249 -33.74 9.17 0.81
N GLY A 250 -32.70 10.00 0.74
CA GLY A 250 -31.56 9.76 -0.13
C GLY A 250 -31.90 9.84 -1.63
N GLU A 251 -32.90 10.64 -2.01
CA GLU A 251 -33.25 10.83 -3.42
C GLU A 251 -32.29 11.82 -4.08
N ILE A 252 -31.73 11.40 -5.21
CA ILE A 252 -30.82 12.21 -6.02
C ILE A 252 -31.25 12.24 -7.48
N LYS A 253 -30.84 13.28 -8.20
CA LYS A 253 -30.98 13.36 -9.65
C LYS A 253 -29.64 13.37 -10.34
N ILE A 254 -29.51 12.50 -11.37
CA ILE A 254 -28.40 12.46 -12.31
C ILE A 254 -28.97 12.64 -13.71
N ASN A 255 -28.62 13.72 -14.38
CA ASN A 255 -29.09 14.03 -15.74
C ASN A 255 -30.64 13.95 -15.91
N GLY A 256 -31.37 14.40 -14.90
CA GLY A 256 -32.86 14.43 -14.91
C GLY A 256 -33.54 13.14 -14.44
N ASN A 257 -32.83 12.03 -14.30
CA ASN A 257 -33.33 10.77 -13.76
C ASN A 257 -33.17 10.71 -12.24
N SER A 258 -34.22 10.24 -11.53
CA SER A 258 -34.17 10.04 -10.07
C SER A 258 -33.62 8.69 -9.72
N TYR A 259 -32.74 8.66 -8.70
CA TYR A 259 -32.18 7.47 -8.09
C TYR A 259 -32.27 7.57 -6.56
N PHE A 260 -32.24 6.46 -5.86
CA PHE A 260 -32.32 6.39 -4.42
C PHE A 260 -31.09 5.73 -3.83
N LEU A 261 -30.50 6.40 -2.85
CA LEU A 261 -29.47 5.85 -1.96
C LEU A 261 -30.11 5.51 -0.62
N ASP A 262 -29.91 4.29 -0.12
CA ASP A 262 -30.55 3.81 1.11
C ASP A 262 -29.97 4.45 2.38
N ARG A 263 -29.73 5.77 2.35
CA ARG A 263 -29.16 6.54 3.45
C ARG A 263 -29.44 8.03 3.31
N PRO A 264 -29.46 8.78 4.44
CA PRO A 264 -29.54 10.24 4.41
C PRO A 264 -28.33 10.87 3.71
N LEU A 265 -28.57 11.99 3.01
CA LEU A 265 -27.56 12.71 2.24
C LEU A 265 -27.46 14.17 2.70
N PRO A 266 -26.30 14.81 2.55
CA PRO A 266 -26.20 16.26 2.72
C PRO A 266 -27.00 16.99 1.64
N ALA A 267 -27.50 18.18 1.96
CA ALA A 267 -28.22 19.01 0.99
C ALA A 267 -27.29 19.58 -0.09
N GLY A 268 -27.82 19.73 -1.31
CA GLY A 268 -27.11 20.35 -2.42
C GLY A 268 -26.50 19.36 -3.41
N LYS A 269 -25.40 19.76 -4.04
CA LYS A 269 -24.67 18.88 -4.98
C LYS A 269 -23.72 17.95 -4.23
N ILE A 270 -23.69 16.70 -4.67
CA ILE A 270 -22.77 15.68 -4.16
C ILE A 270 -22.02 15.03 -5.32
N THR A 271 -20.85 14.50 -5.03
CA THR A 271 -20.12 13.64 -5.97
C THR A 271 -20.31 12.19 -5.55
N LEU A 272 -20.89 11.40 -6.43
CA LEU A 272 -20.96 9.95 -6.28
C LEU A 272 -19.71 9.33 -6.88
N ALA A 273 -19.16 8.36 -6.20
CA ALA A 273 -18.00 7.64 -6.67
C ALA A 273 -18.30 6.14 -6.76
N MET A 274 -17.89 5.53 -7.86
CA MET A 274 -18.13 4.12 -8.17
C MET A 274 -16.84 3.44 -8.58
N ARG A 275 -16.55 2.31 -7.99
CA ARG A 275 -15.47 1.44 -8.43
C ARG A 275 -15.87 0.77 -9.75
N PRO A 276 -14.94 0.53 -10.69
CA PRO A 276 -15.28 -0.08 -11.98
C PRO A 276 -15.94 -1.46 -11.87
N GLU A 277 -15.56 -2.25 -10.89
CA GLU A 277 -16.04 -3.61 -10.64
C GLU A 277 -17.45 -3.70 -10.06
N ILE A 278 -18.01 -2.60 -9.52
CA ILE A 278 -19.41 -2.60 -9.04
C ILE A 278 -20.42 -2.33 -10.16
N LEU A 279 -19.94 -1.85 -11.31
CA LEU A 279 -20.77 -1.55 -12.48
C LEU A 279 -20.92 -2.82 -13.33
N HIS A 280 -22.13 -3.36 -13.35
CA HIS A 280 -22.45 -4.58 -14.10
C HIS A 280 -23.18 -4.23 -15.41
N LEU A 281 -22.93 -5.04 -16.46
CA LEU A 281 -23.66 -4.91 -17.72
C LEU A 281 -25.09 -5.43 -17.57
N GLY A 282 -26.02 -4.71 -18.21
CA GLY A 282 -27.44 -5.06 -18.26
C GLY A 282 -28.28 -4.23 -17.30
N THR A 283 -29.55 -4.59 -17.20
CA THR A 283 -30.51 -3.99 -16.27
C THR A 283 -30.90 -5.02 -15.24
N ASP A 284 -30.87 -4.61 -13.97
CA ASP A 284 -31.30 -5.42 -12.85
C ASP A 284 -32.28 -4.59 -12.00
N PRO A 285 -33.58 -4.98 -11.91
CA PRO A 285 -34.56 -4.25 -11.11
C PRO A 285 -34.23 -4.17 -9.61
N SER A 286 -33.41 -5.09 -9.11
CA SER A 286 -32.97 -5.09 -7.71
C SER A 286 -31.87 -4.06 -7.43
N ARG A 287 -31.28 -3.46 -8.49
CA ARG A 287 -30.22 -2.46 -8.39
C ARG A 287 -30.77 -1.07 -8.58
N ALA A 288 -30.49 -0.19 -7.64
CA ALA A 288 -31.03 1.17 -7.63
C ALA A 288 -30.52 2.04 -8.81
N PHE A 289 -29.29 1.77 -9.27
CA PHE A 289 -28.70 2.49 -10.39
C PHE A 289 -28.83 1.68 -11.66
N ASN A 290 -29.52 2.24 -12.67
CA ASN A 290 -29.58 1.72 -14.03
C ASN A 290 -29.25 2.89 -14.96
N ILE A 291 -28.05 2.92 -15.50
CA ILE A 291 -27.50 4.03 -16.27
C ILE A 291 -27.27 3.57 -17.70
N LYS A 292 -27.97 4.20 -18.67
CA LYS A 292 -27.74 3.97 -20.10
C LYS A 292 -26.58 4.82 -20.57
N GLY A 293 -25.64 4.22 -21.32
CA GLY A 293 -24.51 4.92 -21.89
C GLY A 293 -23.98 4.28 -23.15
N ARG A 294 -23.03 4.97 -23.79
CA ARG A 294 -22.36 4.53 -25.00
C ARG A 294 -20.89 4.18 -24.72
N VAL A 295 -20.43 3.04 -25.21
CA VAL A 295 -19.04 2.61 -25.08
C VAL A 295 -18.14 3.51 -25.92
N THR A 296 -17.17 4.16 -25.28
CA THR A 296 -16.19 5.06 -25.92
C THR A 296 -14.80 4.48 -25.99
N GLU A 297 -14.44 3.54 -25.12
CA GLU A 297 -13.16 2.83 -25.12
C GLU A 297 -13.35 1.41 -24.60
N VAL A 298 -12.55 0.47 -25.10
CA VAL A 298 -12.51 -0.94 -24.65
C VAL A 298 -11.06 -1.36 -24.49
N ASP A 299 -10.61 -1.56 -23.24
CA ASP A 299 -9.25 -2.00 -22.90
C ASP A 299 -9.27 -3.47 -22.51
N PHE A 300 -8.63 -4.32 -23.30
CA PHE A 300 -8.48 -5.75 -22.99
C PHE A 300 -7.26 -5.99 -22.11
N LEU A 301 -7.49 -6.27 -20.80
CA LEU A 301 -6.44 -6.48 -19.80
C LEU A 301 -6.21 -7.97 -19.47
N GLY A 302 -6.71 -8.87 -20.33
CA GLY A 302 -6.61 -10.31 -20.15
C GLY A 302 -7.83 -10.88 -19.42
N SER A 303 -7.76 -11.11 -18.13
CA SER A 303 -8.89 -11.61 -17.32
C SER A 303 -9.99 -10.59 -17.09
N VAL A 304 -9.66 -9.31 -17.23
CA VAL A 304 -10.58 -8.17 -17.09
C VAL A 304 -10.61 -7.38 -18.39
N ILE A 305 -11.79 -6.92 -18.78
CA ILE A 305 -12.01 -5.98 -19.86
C ILE A 305 -12.55 -4.70 -19.22
N ARG A 306 -11.86 -3.59 -19.40
CA ARG A 306 -12.27 -2.28 -18.90
C ARG A 306 -12.98 -1.53 -20.01
N LEU A 307 -14.21 -1.15 -19.74
CA LEU A 307 -15.03 -0.32 -20.61
C LEU A 307 -15.00 1.12 -20.09
N LYS A 308 -14.90 2.09 -21.00
CA LYS A 308 -15.20 3.49 -20.71
C LYS A 308 -16.53 3.82 -21.39
N VAL A 309 -17.49 4.29 -20.63
CA VAL A 309 -18.86 4.50 -21.04
C VAL A 309 -19.24 5.96 -20.82
N GLU A 310 -19.68 6.62 -21.86
CA GLU A 310 -20.26 7.96 -21.77
C GLU A 310 -21.75 7.86 -21.40
N ALA A 311 -22.11 8.48 -20.30
CA ALA A 311 -23.49 8.53 -19.82
C ALA A 311 -23.86 9.96 -19.39
N GLY A 312 -24.66 10.62 -20.21
CA GLY A 312 -25.13 12.00 -19.92
C GLY A 312 -24.02 13.04 -19.78
N GLY A 313 -22.99 12.96 -20.64
CA GLY A 313 -21.84 13.87 -20.64
C GLY A 313 -20.78 13.56 -19.58
N GLN A 314 -20.91 12.45 -18.85
CA GLN A 314 -19.95 11.99 -17.87
C GLN A 314 -19.38 10.63 -18.29
N HIS A 315 -18.14 10.33 -17.86
CA HIS A 315 -17.46 9.08 -18.20
C HIS A 315 -17.40 8.14 -17.00
N LEU A 316 -17.90 6.91 -17.21
CA LEU A 316 -17.82 5.82 -16.25
C LEU A 316 -16.84 4.76 -16.75
N LYS A 317 -16.10 4.15 -15.85
CA LYS A 317 -15.29 2.94 -16.09
C LYS A 317 -16.01 1.75 -15.47
N ALA A 318 -16.18 0.68 -16.25
CA ALA A 318 -16.74 -0.58 -15.78
C ALA A 318 -15.77 -1.72 -16.10
N ASP A 319 -15.47 -2.55 -15.11
CA ASP A 319 -14.62 -3.73 -15.26
C ASP A 319 -15.50 -4.97 -15.35
N ILE A 320 -15.41 -5.68 -16.47
CA ILE A 320 -16.12 -6.95 -16.71
C ILE A 320 -15.11 -8.10 -16.82
N PHE A 321 -15.49 -9.28 -16.36
CA PHE A 321 -14.67 -10.45 -16.55
C PHE A 321 -14.68 -10.90 -18.02
N ASN A 322 -13.50 -11.22 -18.56
CA ASN A 322 -13.36 -11.82 -19.87
C ASN A 322 -14.00 -13.21 -19.86
N ARG A 323 -14.92 -13.41 -20.79
CA ARG A 323 -15.64 -14.67 -20.99
C ARG A 323 -15.43 -15.15 -22.44
N PRO A 324 -14.85 -16.34 -22.64
CA PRO A 324 -14.60 -16.86 -24.00
C PRO A 324 -15.88 -17.07 -24.83
N ASP A 325 -17.02 -17.26 -24.15
CA ASP A 325 -18.34 -17.48 -24.74
C ASP A 325 -19.13 -16.20 -25.04
N ALA A 326 -18.64 -15.04 -24.59
CA ALA A 326 -19.33 -13.76 -24.76
C ALA A 326 -18.32 -12.65 -25.11
N PRO A 327 -18.30 -12.20 -26.38
CA PRO A 327 -17.44 -11.10 -26.78
C PRO A 327 -17.82 -9.82 -26.02
N PRO A 328 -16.83 -8.95 -25.71
CA PRO A 328 -17.12 -7.68 -25.07
C PRO A 328 -17.96 -6.78 -25.98
N PRO A 329 -18.67 -5.78 -25.39
CA PRO A 329 -19.30 -4.73 -26.15
C PRO A 329 -18.30 -4.03 -27.08
N ALA A 330 -18.75 -3.68 -28.27
CA ALA A 330 -17.93 -2.97 -29.24
C ALA A 330 -17.93 -1.45 -28.99
N LEU A 331 -16.94 -0.78 -29.57
CA LEU A 331 -16.90 0.68 -29.56
C LEU A 331 -18.17 1.23 -30.24
N GLY A 332 -18.86 2.15 -29.58
CA GLY A 332 -20.09 2.76 -30.05
C GLY A 332 -21.38 2.08 -29.60
N ASP A 333 -21.31 0.87 -29.03
CA ASP A 333 -22.48 0.16 -28.54
C ASP A 333 -23.20 0.95 -27.42
N GLU A 334 -24.52 0.92 -27.45
CA GLU A 334 -25.33 1.38 -26.34
C GLU A 334 -25.52 0.24 -25.34
N ILE A 335 -25.12 0.50 -24.09
CA ILE A 335 -25.21 -0.48 -23.02
C ILE A 335 -25.93 0.12 -21.80
N ASN A 336 -26.44 -0.76 -20.94
CA ASN A 336 -26.92 -0.38 -19.62
C ASN A 336 -25.88 -0.86 -18.59
N LEU A 337 -25.57 0.00 -17.63
CA LEU A 337 -24.79 -0.30 -16.45
C LEU A 337 -25.69 -0.25 -15.23
N CYS A 338 -25.55 -1.22 -14.33
CA CYS A 338 -26.32 -1.22 -13.08
C CYS A 338 -25.41 -1.45 -11.87
N ALA A 339 -25.77 -0.84 -10.72
CA ALA A 339 -25.06 -0.98 -9.44
C ALA A 339 -26.05 -0.95 -8.26
N HIS A 340 -25.66 -1.54 -7.12
CA HIS A 340 -26.42 -1.40 -5.90
C HIS A 340 -26.17 -0.04 -5.25
N ALA A 341 -27.19 0.52 -4.58
CA ALA A 341 -27.07 1.79 -3.85
C ALA A 341 -26.03 1.74 -2.73
N SER A 342 -25.90 0.57 -2.07
CA SER A 342 -24.92 0.31 -1.00
C SER A 342 -23.47 0.44 -1.44
N ASP A 343 -23.19 0.17 -2.73
CA ASP A 343 -21.83 0.10 -3.26
C ASP A 343 -21.32 1.46 -3.77
N VAL A 344 -22.25 2.44 -3.89
CA VAL A 344 -21.92 3.80 -4.31
C VAL A 344 -21.35 4.59 -3.14
N ILE A 345 -20.16 5.14 -3.32
CA ILE A 345 -19.50 6.00 -2.32
C ILE A 345 -19.99 7.44 -2.53
N VAL A 346 -20.38 8.11 -1.45
CA VAL A 346 -20.67 9.55 -1.46
C VAL A 346 -19.44 10.28 -0.98
N LEU A 347 -18.85 11.08 -1.85
CA LEU A 347 -17.74 11.96 -1.51
C LEU A 347 -18.29 13.28 -1.00
N THR A 348 -18.12 13.57 0.27
CA THR A 348 -18.32 14.89 0.84
C THR A 348 -17.10 15.76 0.60
N ASN A 349 -17.33 17.05 0.32
CA ASN A 349 -16.25 18.03 0.11
C ASN A 349 -15.47 18.29 1.38
#